data_72f2a987381f214c3f795c4f5619fd3b
#
_entry.id   72f2a987381f214c3f795c4f5619fd3b
#
_cell.length_a   1.000
_cell.length_b   1.000
_cell.length_c   1.000
_cell.angle_alpha   90.00
_cell.angle_beta   90.00
_cell.angle_gamma   90.00
#
_symmetry.space_group_name_H-M   'P 1'
#
loop_
_entity.id
_entity.type
_entity.pdbx_description
1 polymer ?
#
loop_
_entity_poly.entity_id
_entity_poly.type
_entity_poly.pdbx_seq_one_letter_code
_entity_poly.pdbx_strand_id
1 'polypeptide(L)'
;AIVEQERLGLDVLVHGEAERNDMVEYFGEHLDGFVFTQNGWVQSYGSRCVKPPIVIGDVSRPAPITVEWAKYAQSLTDKPVKGMLTGPVTILCWSFPREDVSRETIAKQIALALRDEVADLEAAGIGIIQIDEPALREGLPLRRSDWDAYLQWGVEAFRINAAVAKDDTQIHTHMCYCEFNDIMDSIAALDADVITIETSRSDMELLESFEEFDYPNEIGPG
;
A
#
# COMPACT_ATOMS: atom_id res chain seq x y z
N ALA A 1 -6.18 -12.31 16.33
CA ALA A 1 -6.61 -12.24 14.92
C ALA A 1 -6.50 -13.64 14.27
N ILE A 2 -5.32 -14.28 14.18
CA ILE A 2 -5.08 -15.54 13.44
C ILE A 2 -6.07 -16.65 13.83
N VAL A 3 -6.14 -17.04 15.11
CA VAL A 3 -7.03 -18.11 15.61
C VAL A 3 -8.49 -17.88 15.24
N GLU A 4 -8.95 -16.63 15.27
CA GLU A 4 -10.35 -16.32 14.94
C GLU A 4 -10.60 -16.41 13.41
N GLN A 5 -9.66 -16.00 12.61
CA GLN A 5 -9.74 -16.13 11.15
C GLN A 5 -9.76 -17.61 10.73
N GLU A 6 -8.94 -18.45 11.35
CA GLU A 6 -9.00 -19.90 11.15
C GLU A 6 -10.36 -20.50 11.54
N ARG A 7 -10.90 -20.09 12.71
CA ARG A 7 -12.23 -20.51 13.18
C ARG A 7 -13.33 -20.14 12.18
N LEU A 8 -13.19 -18.99 11.53
CA LEU A 8 -14.10 -18.52 10.48
C LEU A 8 -13.90 -19.21 9.13
N GLY A 9 -12.86 -20.01 8.98
CA GLY A 9 -12.59 -20.78 7.76
C GLY A 9 -11.92 -19.98 6.64
N LEU A 10 -11.28 -18.84 6.95
CA LEU A 10 -10.54 -18.08 5.94
C LEU A 10 -9.32 -18.87 5.45
N ASP A 11 -8.98 -18.75 4.17
CA ASP A 11 -7.88 -19.48 3.53
C ASP A 11 -6.56 -18.71 3.57
N VAL A 12 -6.61 -17.37 3.52
CA VAL A 12 -5.47 -16.46 3.67
C VAL A 12 -5.71 -15.57 4.87
N LEU A 13 -4.75 -15.49 5.76
CA LEU A 13 -4.89 -14.79 7.04
C LEU A 13 -4.05 -13.51 7.09
N VAL A 14 -4.39 -12.60 7.98
CA VAL A 14 -3.63 -11.38 8.25
C VAL A 14 -3.37 -11.22 9.74
N HIS A 15 -2.25 -10.58 10.14
CA HIS A 15 -1.94 -10.41 11.56
C HIS A 15 -2.84 -9.37 12.27
N GLY A 16 -3.45 -8.46 11.53
CA GLY A 16 -4.44 -7.50 12.04
C GLY A 16 -3.87 -6.13 12.43
N GLU A 17 -2.58 -5.90 12.21
CA GLU A 17 -1.90 -4.59 12.29
C GLU A 17 -2.07 -3.84 13.64
N ALA A 18 -2.15 -4.59 14.74
CA ALA A 18 -2.39 -4.00 16.07
C ALA A 18 -1.27 -3.06 16.54
N GLU A 19 -0.08 -3.17 15.96
CA GLU A 19 1.08 -2.33 16.23
C GLU A 19 1.04 -0.97 15.51
N ARG A 20 0.13 -0.77 14.55
CA ARG A 20 0.07 0.42 13.69
C ARG A 20 -1.02 1.38 14.16
N ASN A 21 -0.68 2.61 14.47
CA ASN A 21 -1.66 3.67 14.65
C ASN A 21 -2.27 4.10 13.32
N ASP A 22 -1.41 4.24 12.32
CA ASP A 22 -1.79 4.62 10.95
C ASP A 22 -0.82 3.97 9.96
N MET A 23 -1.32 3.62 8.77
CA MET A 23 -0.56 2.91 7.76
C MET A 23 0.61 3.74 7.18
N VAL A 24 0.56 5.07 7.22
CA VAL A 24 1.62 5.94 6.74
C VAL A 24 2.54 6.38 7.88
N GLU A 25 1.99 6.76 9.04
CA GLU A 25 2.75 7.07 10.24
C GLU A 25 3.71 5.92 10.60
N TYR A 26 3.20 4.68 10.63
CA TYR A 26 3.99 3.50 10.96
C TYR A 26 5.21 3.30 10.04
N PHE A 27 5.01 3.37 8.72
CA PHE A 27 6.12 3.21 7.77
C PHE A 27 7.11 4.37 7.85
N GLY A 28 6.62 5.60 7.98
CA GLY A 28 7.48 6.77 8.13
C GLY A 28 8.36 6.72 9.39
N GLU A 29 7.88 6.12 10.49
CA GLU A 29 8.67 5.92 11.72
C GLU A 29 9.84 4.93 11.55
N HIS A 30 9.79 4.06 10.53
CA HIS A 30 10.79 3.04 10.25
C HIS A 30 11.71 3.37 9.06
N LEU A 31 11.46 4.48 8.38
CA LEU A 31 12.25 4.93 7.24
C LEU A 31 13.12 6.14 7.62
N ASP A 32 14.38 6.13 7.20
CA ASP A 32 15.21 7.32 7.25
C ASP A 32 14.69 8.39 6.28
N GLY A 33 14.98 9.65 6.57
CA GLY A 33 14.51 10.79 5.77
C GLY A 33 13.17 11.36 6.22
N PHE A 34 12.49 10.71 7.17
CA PHE A 34 11.25 11.19 7.77
C PHE A 34 11.47 11.70 9.20
N VAL A 35 10.66 12.68 9.58
CA VAL A 35 10.55 13.15 10.96
C VAL A 35 9.08 13.37 11.31
N PHE A 36 8.80 13.43 12.62
CA PHE A 36 7.47 13.65 13.16
C PHE A 36 7.45 14.81 14.14
N THR A 37 6.33 15.51 14.19
CA THR A 37 6.08 16.49 15.23
C THR A 37 5.77 15.80 16.57
N GLN A 38 6.05 16.46 17.68
CA GLN A 38 5.68 15.95 19.00
C GLN A 38 4.16 15.98 19.23
N ASN A 39 3.48 17.04 18.80
CA ASN A 39 2.07 17.29 19.11
C ASN A 39 1.22 17.67 17.89
N GLY A 40 1.73 17.47 16.66
CA GLY A 40 1.03 17.84 15.42
C GLY A 40 0.00 16.80 14.99
N TRP A 41 -0.90 16.43 15.90
CA TRP A 41 -2.01 15.52 15.62
C TRP A 41 -3.00 16.13 14.63
N VAL A 42 -3.35 15.34 13.62
CA VAL A 42 -4.37 15.68 12.62
C VAL A 42 -5.48 14.63 12.72
N GLN A 43 -6.72 15.09 12.67
CA GLN A 43 -7.85 14.18 12.62
C GLN A 43 -7.84 13.42 11.28
N SER A 44 -7.92 12.10 11.36
CA SER A 44 -8.06 11.21 10.24
C SER A 44 -9.54 10.79 10.09
N TYR A 45 -9.80 9.51 9.86
CA TYR A 45 -11.14 9.00 9.74
C TYR A 45 -11.80 8.80 11.13
N GLY A 46 -13.04 9.28 11.27
CA GLY A 46 -13.79 9.19 12.54
C GLY A 46 -13.12 10.00 13.65
N SER A 47 -12.85 9.36 14.78
CA SER A 47 -12.20 9.97 15.95
C SER A 47 -10.69 9.69 16.01
N ARG A 48 -10.13 8.97 15.04
CA ARG A 48 -8.70 8.66 15.00
C ARG A 48 -7.89 9.89 14.64
N CYS A 49 -6.78 10.10 15.34
CA CYS A 49 -5.79 11.12 15.03
C CYS A 49 -4.46 10.47 14.63
N VAL A 50 -3.79 11.09 13.69
CA VAL A 50 -2.50 10.67 13.16
C VAL A 50 -1.51 11.82 13.18
N LYS A 51 -0.23 11.53 13.17
CA LYS A 51 0.84 12.51 12.93
C LYS A 51 1.40 12.27 11.53
N PRO A 52 1.01 13.09 10.53
CA PRO A 52 1.56 12.92 9.19
C PRO A 52 3.08 13.06 9.19
N PRO A 53 3.80 12.15 8.52
CA PRO A 53 5.25 12.24 8.40
C PRO A 53 5.67 13.51 7.64
N ILE A 54 6.87 14.00 7.92
CA ILE A 54 7.50 15.11 7.20
C ILE A 54 8.77 14.57 6.56
N VAL A 55 8.87 14.66 5.24
CA VAL A 55 10.05 14.24 4.48
C VAL A 55 11.07 15.37 4.52
N ILE A 56 12.24 15.13 5.12
CA ILE A 56 13.30 16.12 5.27
C ILE A 56 14.63 15.74 4.59
N GLY A 57 14.74 14.48 4.13
CA GLY A 57 15.96 13.94 3.53
C GLY A 57 15.64 12.90 2.46
N ASP A 58 16.70 12.30 1.93
CA ASP A 58 16.54 11.13 1.06
C ASP A 58 16.05 9.94 1.87
N VAL A 59 15.18 9.13 1.25
CA VAL A 59 14.52 8.03 1.95
C VAL A 59 15.34 6.75 1.80
N SER A 60 15.58 6.07 2.93
CA SER A 60 16.15 4.73 2.96
C SER A 60 15.52 3.87 4.06
N ARG A 61 15.67 2.56 3.95
CA ARG A 61 15.19 1.59 4.94
C ARG A 61 16.38 1.05 5.75
N PRO A 62 16.55 1.44 7.02
CA PRO A 62 17.67 0.99 7.84
C PRO A 62 17.55 -0.45 8.32
N ALA A 63 16.32 -0.99 8.42
CA ALA A 63 16.03 -2.33 8.93
C ALA A 63 14.69 -2.85 8.41
N PRO A 64 14.41 -4.17 8.47
CA PRO A 64 13.08 -4.73 8.21
C PRO A 64 11.99 -4.09 9.08
N ILE A 65 10.83 -3.84 8.49
CA ILE A 65 9.73 -3.09 9.12
C ILE A 65 8.64 -4.02 9.65
N THR A 66 8.15 -4.93 8.79
CA THR A 66 6.97 -5.77 9.06
C THR A 66 7.31 -7.26 9.20
N VAL A 67 8.52 -7.66 8.84
CA VAL A 67 8.93 -9.06 8.71
C VAL A 67 8.75 -9.85 10.01
N GLU A 68 9.14 -9.30 11.15
CA GLU A 68 9.02 -10.01 12.43
C GLU A 68 7.55 -10.23 12.84
N TRP A 69 6.66 -9.28 12.55
CA TRP A 69 5.23 -9.45 12.79
C TRP A 69 4.61 -10.49 11.86
N ALA A 70 4.99 -10.49 10.57
CA ALA A 70 4.53 -11.47 9.60
C ALA A 70 5.02 -12.88 9.97
N LYS A 71 6.29 -13.05 10.34
CA LYS A 71 6.85 -14.32 10.82
C LYS A 71 6.15 -14.82 12.08
N TYR A 72 5.91 -13.93 13.05
CA TYR A 72 5.20 -14.31 14.26
C TYR A 72 3.78 -14.78 13.95
N ALA A 73 3.05 -14.06 13.12
CA ALA A 73 1.72 -14.46 12.70
C ALA A 73 1.74 -15.81 11.95
N GLN A 74 2.68 -16.00 11.02
CA GLN A 74 2.84 -17.26 10.29
C GLN A 74 3.19 -18.44 11.20
N SER A 75 3.90 -18.19 12.31
CA SER A 75 4.22 -19.24 13.29
C SER A 75 3.00 -19.79 14.06
N LEU A 76 1.85 -19.12 13.98
CA LEU A 76 0.62 -19.50 14.67
C LEU A 76 -0.35 -20.31 13.81
N THR A 77 -0.02 -20.57 12.54
CA THR A 77 -0.92 -21.22 11.58
C THR A 77 -0.14 -21.90 10.45
N ASP A 78 -0.73 -22.97 9.91
CA ASP A 78 -0.24 -23.63 8.69
C ASP A 78 -0.82 -22.98 7.41
N LYS A 79 -1.82 -22.09 7.54
CA LYS A 79 -2.38 -21.35 6.42
C LYS A 79 -1.47 -20.18 6.02
N PRO A 80 -1.49 -19.74 4.74
CA PRO A 80 -0.71 -18.57 4.34
C PRO A 80 -1.14 -17.31 5.09
N VAL A 81 -0.15 -16.57 5.60
CA VAL A 81 -0.35 -15.23 6.17
C VAL A 81 0.13 -14.20 5.16
N LYS A 82 -0.72 -13.21 4.89
CA LYS A 82 -0.43 -12.12 3.99
C LYS A 82 0.46 -11.07 4.66
N GLY A 83 1.59 -10.71 4.01
CA GLY A 83 2.36 -9.53 4.34
C GLY A 83 1.60 -8.27 3.92
N MET A 84 1.59 -7.24 4.77
CA MET A 84 0.79 -6.03 4.54
C MET A 84 1.70 -4.79 4.53
N LEU A 85 1.78 -4.14 3.38
CA LEU A 85 2.58 -2.93 3.16
C LEU A 85 1.71 -1.76 2.73
N THR A 86 2.16 -0.55 3.05
CA THR A 86 1.63 0.67 2.42
C THR A 86 2.49 1.00 1.22
N GLY A 87 1.86 1.34 0.11
CA GLY A 87 2.54 1.66 -1.13
C GLY A 87 3.22 3.03 -1.14
N PRO A 88 4.19 3.22 -2.04
CA PRO A 88 5.03 4.42 -2.07
C PRO A 88 4.27 5.70 -2.38
N VAL A 89 3.23 5.63 -3.21
CA VAL A 89 2.43 6.81 -3.55
C VAL A 89 1.59 7.25 -2.36
N THR A 90 1.00 6.31 -1.63
CA THR A 90 0.21 6.59 -0.43
C THR A 90 1.08 7.17 0.68
N ILE A 91 2.27 6.60 0.94
CA ILE A 91 3.20 7.16 1.93
C ILE A 91 3.56 8.61 1.56
N LEU A 92 3.87 8.87 0.29
CA LEU A 92 4.17 10.23 -0.15
C LEU A 92 2.97 11.17 -0.04
N CYS A 93 1.78 10.76 -0.49
CA CYS A 93 0.60 11.63 -0.55
C CYS A 93 0.09 12.02 0.83
N TRP A 94 0.22 11.16 1.82
CA TRP A 94 -0.21 11.43 3.19
C TRP A 94 0.92 11.92 4.10
N SER A 95 2.06 12.30 3.50
CA SER A 95 3.18 12.97 4.14
C SER A 95 3.29 14.43 3.68
N PHE A 96 4.04 15.24 4.43
CA PHE A 96 4.48 16.56 3.98
C PHE A 96 5.81 16.40 3.23
N PRO A 97 5.83 16.46 1.89
CA PRO A 97 7.05 16.27 1.13
C PRO A 97 7.95 17.51 1.18
N ARG A 98 9.27 17.30 1.10
CA ARG A 98 10.26 18.36 0.84
C ARG A 98 10.04 18.93 -0.58
N GLU A 99 10.39 20.20 -0.77
CA GLU A 99 10.12 20.91 -2.04
C GLU A 99 11.35 21.05 -2.95
N ASP A 100 12.53 20.66 -2.49
CA ASP A 100 13.78 20.79 -3.24
C ASP A 100 14.05 19.63 -4.21
N VAL A 101 13.26 18.56 -4.14
CA VAL A 101 13.23 17.45 -5.08
C VAL A 101 11.80 17.17 -5.54
N SER A 102 11.64 16.54 -6.70
CA SER A 102 10.31 16.21 -7.22
C SER A 102 9.60 15.14 -6.38
N ARG A 103 8.26 15.18 -6.37
CA ARG A 103 7.44 14.13 -5.74
C ARG A 103 7.74 12.75 -6.35
N GLU A 104 7.96 12.68 -7.66
CA GLU A 104 8.39 11.46 -8.36
C GLU A 104 9.68 10.89 -7.77
N THR A 105 10.68 11.74 -7.53
CA THR A 105 11.96 11.29 -6.93
C THR A 105 11.74 10.71 -5.54
N ILE A 106 10.94 11.37 -4.69
CA ILE A 106 10.64 10.88 -3.34
C ILE A 106 9.88 9.55 -3.42
N ALA A 107 8.85 9.44 -4.29
CA ALA A 107 8.10 8.20 -4.47
C ALA A 107 9.01 7.03 -4.88
N LYS A 108 9.95 7.25 -5.79
CA LYS A 108 10.90 6.23 -6.22
C LYS A 108 11.89 5.83 -5.13
N GLN A 109 12.32 6.76 -4.28
CA GLN A 109 13.14 6.46 -3.10
C GLN A 109 12.36 5.58 -2.10
N ILE A 110 11.11 5.93 -1.80
CA ILE A 110 10.23 5.11 -0.96
C ILE A 110 10.03 3.73 -1.58
N ALA A 111 9.76 3.65 -2.88
CA ALA A 111 9.58 2.40 -3.60
C ALA A 111 10.81 1.47 -3.51
N LEU A 112 12.01 2.01 -3.66
CA LEU A 112 13.25 1.25 -3.51
C LEU A 112 13.45 0.75 -2.08
N ALA A 113 13.12 1.56 -1.08
CA ALA A 113 13.18 1.17 0.32
C ALA A 113 12.20 0.03 0.63
N LEU A 114 10.96 0.13 0.13
CA LEU A 114 9.94 -0.90 0.33
C LEU A 114 10.16 -2.16 -0.52
N ARG A 115 10.85 -2.06 -1.65
CA ARG A 115 11.28 -3.22 -2.44
C ARG A 115 12.13 -4.18 -1.60
N ASP A 116 13.00 -3.63 -0.77
CA ASP A 116 13.83 -4.44 0.12
C ASP A 116 12.97 -5.11 1.23
N GLU A 117 11.86 -4.49 1.63
CA GLU A 117 10.89 -5.11 2.55
C GLU A 117 10.15 -6.28 1.90
N VAL A 118 9.76 -6.16 0.63
CA VAL A 118 9.16 -7.27 -0.15
C VAL A 118 10.13 -8.45 -0.23
N ALA A 119 11.41 -8.19 -0.56
CA ALA A 119 12.44 -9.24 -0.62
C ALA A 119 12.63 -9.95 0.74
N ASP A 120 12.64 -9.21 1.85
CA ASP A 120 12.80 -9.76 3.18
C ASP A 120 11.57 -10.57 3.62
N LEU A 121 10.36 -10.15 3.27
CA LEU A 121 9.13 -10.92 3.49
C LEU A 121 9.15 -12.25 2.73
N GLU A 122 9.53 -12.23 1.45
CA GLU A 122 9.73 -13.46 0.66
C GLU A 122 10.77 -14.40 1.30
N ALA A 123 11.92 -13.85 1.67
CA ALA A 123 12.99 -14.59 2.33
C ALA A 123 12.53 -15.21 3.67
N ALA A 124 11.55 -14.60 4.33
CA ALA A 124 10.91 -15.09 5.54
C ALA A 124 9.81 -16.15 5.27
N GLY A 125 9.54 -16.49 4.00
CA GLY A 125 8.55 -17.50 3.60
C GLY A 125 7.12 -16.95 3.44
N ILE A 126 6.95 -15.65 3.35
CA ILE A 126 5.65 -15.01 3.08
C ILE A 126 5.42 -15.00 1.57
N GLY A 127 4.48 -15.80 1.10
CA GLY A 127 4.19 -15.99 -0.33
C GLY A 127 3.03 -15.14 -0.87
N ILE A 128 2.40 -14.31 -0.04
CA ILE A 128 1.36 -13.36 -0.45
C ILE A 128 1.68 -12.02 0.18
N ILE A 129 1.87 -10.98 -0.63
CA ILE A 129 2.23 -9.64 -0.15
C ILE A 129 1.27 -8.61 -0.75
N GLN A 130 0.61 -7.85 0.11
CA GLN A 130 -0.28 -6.78 -0.31
C GLN A 130 0.39 -5.42 -0.12
N ILE A 131 0.30 -4.59 -1.15
CA ILE A 131 0.85 -3.23 -1.22
C ILE A 131 -0.32 -2.29 -1.47
N ASP A 132 -0.77 -1.57 -0.46
CA ASP A 132 -1.97 -0.75 -0.50
C ASP A 132 -1.69 0.64 -1.07
N GLU A 133 -2.45 1.03 -2.08
CA GLU A 133 -2.35 2.36 -2.72
C GLU A 133 -3.68 3.15 -2.71
N PRO A 134 -4.32 3.34 -1.55
CA PRO A 134 -5.59 4.07 -1.49
C PRO A 134 -5.48 5.54 -1.93
N ALA A 135 -4.29 6.15 -1.82
CA ALA A 135 -4.09 7.54 -2.20
C ALA A 135 -3.74 7.76 -3.68
N LEU A 136 -3.68 6.71 -4.51
CA LEU A 136 -3.29 6.87 -5.92
C LEU A 136 -4.23 7.85 -6.65
N ARG A 137 -5.53 7.70 -6.50
CA ARG A 137 -6.51 8.62 -7.10
C ARG A 137 -6.61 9.96 -6.36
N GLU A 138 -6.58 9.94 -5.04
CA GLU A 138 -6.63 11.16 -4.21
C GLU A 138 -5.47 12.12 -4.52
N GLY A 139 -4.30 11.57 -4.83
CA GLY A 139 -3.09 12.33 -5.15
C GLY A 139 -3.06 12.95 -6.55
N LEU A 140 -4.09 12.77 -7.38
CA LEU A 140 -4.18 13.36 -8.72
C LEU A 140 -4.04 14.88 -8.68
N PRO A 141 -3.23 15.47 -9.58
CA PRO A 141 -3.13 16.92 -9.72
C PRO A 141 -4.48 17.56 -10.04
N LEU A 142 -4.69 18.81 -9.60
CA LEU A 142 -5.92 19.56 -9.90
C LEU A 142 -6.16 19.74 -11.40
N ARG A 143 -5.08 19.84 -12.19
CA ARG A 143 -5.17 20.01 -13.64
C ARG A 143 -5.15 18.64 -14.31
N ARG A 144 -6.18 18.34 -15.09
CA ARG A 144 -6.29 17.11 -15.86
C ARG A 144 -5.09 16.89 -16.79
N SER A 145 -4.51 17.96 -17.34
CA SER A 145 -3.31 17.88 -18.20
C SER A 145 -2.07 17.27 -17.52
N ASP A 146 -2.05 17.24 -16.19
CA ASP A 146 -0.91 16.77 -15.41
C ASP A 146 -1.11 15.33 -14.89
N TRP A 147 -2.29 14.74 -15.13
CA TRP A 147 -2.65 13.42 -14.64
C TRP A 147 -1.79 12.31 -15.22
N ASP A 148 -1.56 12.34 -16.53
CA ASP A 148 -0.81 11.27 -17.22
C ASP A 148 0.62 11.17 -16.66
N ALA A 149 1.28 12.31 -16.45
CA ALA A 149 2.62 12.34 -15.87
C ALA A 149 2.62 11.82 -14.42
N TYR A 150 1.62 12.20 -13.61
CA TYR A 150 1.47 11.73 -12.24
C TYR A 150 1.23 10.21 -12.19
N LEU A 151 0.26 9.73 -12.97
CA LEU A 151 -0.11 8.32 -13.00
C LEU A 151 1.04 7.46 -13.52
N GLN A 152 1.79 7.94 -14.51
CA GLN A 152 2.95 7.25 -15.03
C GLN A 152 4.00 6.98 -13.94
N TRP A 153 4.43 8.00 -13.19
CA TRP A 153 5.42 7.78 -12.15
C TRP A 153 4.84 7.07 -10.92
N GLY A 154 3.53 7.21 -10.64
CA GLY A 154 2.86 6.49 -9.58
C GLY A 154 2.85 4.99 -9.83
N VAL A 155 2.45 4.57 -11.04
CA VAL A 155 2.51 3.18 -11.49
C VAL A 155 3.95 2.66 -11.47
N GLU A 156 4.90 3.45 -11.97
CA GLU A 156 6.32 3.06 -11.96
C GLU A 156 6.84 2.83 -10.54
N ALA A 157 6.48 3.69 -9.58
CA ALA A 157 6.86 3.55 -8.19
C ALA A 157 6.29 2.25 -7.57
N PHE A 158 5.01 1.93 -7.81
CA PHE A 158 4.43 0.66 -7.38
C PHE A 158 5.19 -0.53 -7.98
N ARG A 159 5.44 -0.52 -9.29
CA ARG A 159 6.15 -1.61 -9.98
C ARG A 159 7.59 -1.78 -9.50
N ILE A 160 8.30 -0.69 -9.19
CA ILE A 160 9.63 -0.77 -8.56
C ILE A 160 9.56 -1.52 -7.24
N ASN A 161 8.56 -1.23 -6.41
CA ASN A 161 8.36 -1.91 -5.13
C ASN A 161 8.04 -3.40 -5.32
N ALA A 162 7.15 -3.74 -6.25
CA ALA A 162 6.71 -5.12 -6.49
C ALA A 162 7.70 -5.97 -7.29
N ALA A 163 8.55 -5.36 -8.14
CA ALA A 163 9.36 -6.04 -9.16
C ALA A 163 10.43 -7.01 -8.62
N VAL A 164 10.70 -7.03 -7.32
CA VAL A 164 11.63 -7.98 -6.70
C VAL A 164 10.98 -9.30 -6.37
N ALA A 165 9.64 -9.34 -6.33
CA ALA A 165 8.89 -10.56 -6.04
C ALA A 165 9.15 -11.63 -7.10
N LYS A 166 9.26 -12.89 -6.65
CA LYS A 166 9.41 -14.04 -7.54
C LYS A 166 8.07 -14.42 -8.16
N ASP A 167 8.12 -15.23 -9.21
CA ASP A 167 6.94 -15.69 -9.96
C ASP A 167 5.95 -16.51 -9.10
N ASP A 168 6.39 -17.05 -7.98
CA ASP A 168 5.58 -17.83 -7.03
C ASP A 168 5.07 -17.00 -5.83
N THR A 169 5.42 -15.73 -5.76
CA THR A 169 4.90 -14.79 -4.77
C THR A 169 3.76 -13.98 -5.36
N GLN A 170 2.59 -14.07 -4.75
CA GLN A 170 1.41 -13.33 -5.20
C GLN A 170 1.42 -11.90 -4.66
N ILE A 171 1.39 -10.92 -5.55
CA ILE A 171 1.31 -9.50 -5.21
C ILE A 171 -0.14 -9.04 -5.27
N HIS A 172 -0.64 -8.55 -4.14
CA HIS A 172 -1.95 -7.91 -4.04
C HIS A 172 -1.81 -6.40 -3.95
N THR A 173 -2.85 -5.69 -4.39
CA THR A 173 -3.05 -4.28 -4.05
C THR A 173 -4.45 -4.06 -3.51
N HIS A 174 -4.66 -2.98 -2.77
CA HIS A 174 -5.96 -2.59 -2.25
C HIS A 174 -6.22 -1.11 -2.45
N MET A 175 -7.45 -0.80 -2.81
CA MET A 175 -7.95 0.56 -2.89
C MET A 175 -9.25 0.66 -2.11
N CYS A 176 -9.29 1.56 -1.14
CA CYS A 176 -10.48 1.85 -0.35
C CYS A 176 -10.91 3.29 -0.51
N TYR A 177 -12.19 3.55 -0.31
CA TYR A 177 -12.81 4.88 -0.30
C TYR A 177 -12.60 5.73 -1.56
N CYS A 178 -12.30 5.13 -2.71
CA CYS A 178 -12.11 5.87 -3.95
C CYS A 178 -12.94 5.30 -5.09
N GLU A 179 -13.48 6.19 -5.89
CA GLU A 179 -14.03 5.91 -7.22
C GLU A 179 -12.89 6.07 -8.21
N PHE A 180 -12.46 5.00 -8.86
CA PHE A 180 -11.28 5.02 -9.72
C PHE A 180 -11.57 4.75 -11.20
N ASN A 181 -12.84 4.87 -11.61
CA ASN A 181 -13.28 4.62 -12.96
C ASN A 181 -12.52 5.42 -14.02
N ASP A 182 -12.07 6.62 -13.65
CA ASP A 182 -11.35 7.54 -14.53
C ASP A 182 -9.83 7.24 -14.65
N ILE A 183 -9.31 6.24 -13.91
CA ILE A 183 -7.90 5.83 -13.90
C ILE A 183 -7.70 4.30 -14.03
N MET A 184 -8.72 3.57 -14.53
CA MET A 184 -8.70 2.10 -14.63
C MET A 184 -7.49 1.57 -15.41
N ASP A 185 -7.09 2.22 -16.51
CA ASP A 185 -5.89 1.85 -17.27
C ASP A 185 -4.62 1.89 -16.40
N SER A 186 -4.51 2.91 -15.55
CA SER A 186 -3.36 3.05 -14.64
C SER A 186 -3.40 2.03 -13.51
N ILE A 187 -4.59 1.68 -13.01
CA ILE A 187 -4.75 0.63 -12.01
C ILE A 187 -4.38 -0.74 -12.59
N ALA A 188 -4.83 -1.05 -13.80
CA ALA A 188 -4.41 -2.26 -14.50
C ALA A 188 -2.89 -2.29 -14.76
N ALA A 189 -2.29 -1.12 -15.04
CA ALA A 189 -0.84 -0.99 -15.26
C ALA A 189 0.01 -1.18 -13.98
N LEU A 190 -0.58 -1.18 -12.78
CA LEU A 190 0.13 -1.59 -11.57
C LEU A 190 0.59 -3.04 -11.68
N ASP A 191 -0.13 -3.86 -12.43
CA ASP A 191 0.21 -5.26 -12.71
C ASP A 191 0.29 -6.11 -11.43
N ALA A 192 -0.61 -5.85 -10.48
CA ALA A 192 -0.77 -6.68 -9.30
C ALA A 192 -1.60 -7.92 -9.65
N ASP A 193 -1.24 -9.09 -9.12
CA ASP A 193 -1.95 -10.35 -9.39
C ASP A 193 -3.41 -10.30 -8.93
N VAL A 194 -3.68 -9.60 -7.83
CA VAL A 194 -5.02 -9.42 -7.28
C VAL A 194 -5.23 -7.98 -6.84
N ILE A 195 -6.34 -7.38 -7.29
CA ILE A 195 -6.83 -6.14 -6.70
C ILE A 195 -7.98 -6.44 -5.74
N THR A 196 -7.90 -5.93 -4.51
CA THR A 196 -9.02 -5.91 -3.58
C THR A 196 -9.61 -4.50 -3.51
N ILE A 197 -10.92 -4.42 -3.53
CA ILE A 197 -11.65 -3.15 -3.56
C ILE A 197 -12.72 -3.12 -2.48
N GLU A 198 -12.91 -1.96 -1.86
CA GLU A 198 -14.02 -1.73 -0.93
C GLU A 198 -15.25 -1.28 -1.72
N THR A 199 -16.34 -2.04 -1.64
CA THR A 199 -17.56 -1.81 -2.43
C THR A 199 -18.78 -1.46 -1.57
N SER A 200 -18.70 -1.63 -0.25
CA SER A 200 -19.86 -1.47 0.65
C SER A 200 -20.39 -0.02 0.69
N ARG A 201 -19.52 0.99 0.49
CA ARG A 201 -19.91 2.40 0.52
C ARG A 201 -20.43 2.92 -0.81
N SER A 202 -19.98 2.35 -1.90
CA SER A 202 -20.46 2.69 -3.25
C SER A 202 -21.72 1.94 -3.65
N ASP A 203 -22.33 1.18 -2.72
CA ASP A 203 -23.51 0.33 -2.99
C ASP A 203 -23.27 -0.60 -4.20
N MET A 204 -22.04 -1.12 -4.31
CA MET A 204 -21.53 -1.96 -5.41
C MET A 204 -21.36 -1.25 -6.77
N GLU A 205 -21.63 0.06 -6.90
CA GLU A 205 -21.49 0.80 -8.17
C GLU A 205 -20.07 0.67 -8.76
N LEU A 206 -19.06 0.52 -7.90
CA LEU A 206 -17.69 0.34 -8.37
C LEU A 206 -17.47 -0.92 -9.22
N LEU A 207 -18.30 -1.94 -9.03
CA LEU A 207 -18.24 -3.17 -9.84
C LEU A 207 -18.71 -2.94 -11.29
N GLU A 208 -19.57 -1.93 -11.54
CA GLU A 208 -20.00 -1.57 -12.90
C GLU A 208 -18.82 -1.14 -13.78
N SER A 209 -17.77 -0.57 -13.18
CA SER A 209 -16.55 -0.19 -13.90
C SER A 209 -15.81 -1.39 -14.50
N PHE A 210 -15.91 -2.55 -13.87
CA PHE A 210 -15.32 -3.80 -14.35
C PHE A 210 -16.22 -4.51 -15.40
N GLU A 211 -17.47 -4.09 -15.59
CA GLU A 211 -18.29 -4.56 -16.70
C GLU A 211 -17.88 -3.91 -18.03
N GLU A 212 -17.38 -2.66 -17.95
CA GLU A 212 -16.97 -1.88 -19.11
C GLU A 212 -15.47 -2.00 -19.41
N PHE A 213 -14.66 -2.37 -18.40
CA PHE A 213 -13.21 -2.49 -18.49
C PHE A 213 -12.77 -3.94 -18.30
N ASP A 214 -12.11 -4.52 -19.30
CA ASP A 214 -11.55 -5.87 -19.24
C ASP A 214 -10.28 -5.87 -18.36
N TYR A 215 -10.48 -6.00 -17.04
CA TYR A 215 -9.37 -6.00 -16.08
C TYR A 215 -8.57 -7.29 -16.21
N PRO A 216 -7.24 -7.21 -16.40
CA PRO A 216 -6.43 -8.37 -16.81
C PRO A 216 -6.19 -9.40 -15.71
N ASN A 217 -6.35 -9.03 -14.44
CA ASN A 217 -5.97 -9.85 -13.28
C ASN A 217 -7.17 -10.12 -12.36
N GLU A 218 -6.93 -10.80 -11.24
CA GLU A 218 -7.98 -11.20 -10.30
C GLU A 218 -8.54 -10.01 -9.51
N ILE A 219 -9.85 -10.07 -9.23
CA ILE A 219 -10.59 -9.04 -8.48
C ILE A 219 -11.18 -9.66 -7.22
N GLY A 220 -10.89 -9.06 -6.07
CA GLY A 220 -11.47 -9.40 -4.76
C GLY A 220 -12.42 -8.29 -4.29
N PRO A 221 -13.74 -8.36 -4.60
CA PRO A 221 -14.70 -7.40 -4.09
C PRO A 221 -14.94 -7.63 -2.60
N GLY A 222 -14.94 -6.53 -1.80
CA GLY A 222 -15.13 -6.53 -0.35
C GLY A 222 -16.47 -5.96 0.10
#